data_21db702a687a559a63ebcffbce241c3f
#
_entry.id   21db702a687a559a63ebcffbce241c3f
#
_cell.length_a   1.000
_cell.length_b   1.000
_cell.length_c   1.000
_cell.angle_alpha   90.00
_cell.angle_beta   90.00
_cell.angle_gamma   90.00
#
_symmetry.space_group_name_H-M   'P 1'
#
loop_
_entity.id
_entity.type
_entity.pdbx_description
1 polymer ?
#
loop_
_entity_poly.entity_id
_entity_poly.type
_entity_poly.pdbx_seq_one_letter_code
_entity_poly.pdbx_strand_id
1 'polypeptide(L)'
;HGNAGSAADRFCYPQALEPLGWRVVLAEYPGYGARVGRPSEHTLVEDGIATALAAREAFGTPLVLWGESLGAAVAAGVAAHSEVAATGLVLVTPWHDLPALAAHLYPFLPVRLFVRDRFDNAAALSAFQGPVAMVMAEQDEIIPPAHTQKLYESRNGPKRLWVFPYAGHNSWPSHPALPWWQEVMDFVAPPPAEADR
;
A
#
# COMPACT_ATOMS: atom_id res chain seq x y z
N HIS A 1 4.74 -5.78 -1.81
CA HIS A 1 3.99 -7.04 -1.88
C HIS A 1 3.40 -7.45 -0.53
N GLY A 2 2.39 -8.38 -0.52
CA GLY A 2 1.80 -8.91 0.70
C GLY A 2 2.71 -9.89 1.45
N ASN A 3 2.21 -10.41 2.58
CA ASN A 3 2.95 -11.34 3.45
C ASN A 3 3.27 -12.69 2.76
N ALA A 4 2.44 -13.13 1.82
CA ALA A 4 2.69 -14.32 1.02
C ALA A 4 3.21 -13.92 -0.37
N GLY A 5 4.29 -14.55 -0.83
CA GLY A 5 4.92 -14.26 -2.12
C GLY A 5 6.13 -13.35 -2.01
N SER A 6 6.60 -12.90 -3.14
CA SER A 6 7.81 -12.08 -3.31
C SER A 6 7.57 -10.94 -4.29
N ALA A 7 8.53 -10.02 -4.40
CA ALA A 7 8.52 -8.97 -5.43
C ALA A 7 8.45 -9.56 -6.85
N ALA A 8 9.10 -10.69 -7.08
CA ALA A 8 9.11 -11.38 -8.37
C ALA A 8 7.72 -11.86 -8.82
N ASP A 9 6.79 -12.06 -7.89
CA ASP A 9 5.41 -12.49 -8.20
C ASP A 9 4.50 -11.32 -8.64
N ARG A 10 5.02 -10.11 -8.73
CA ARG A 10 4.24 -8.87 -8.93
C ARG A 10 4.40 -8.25 -10.32
N PHE A 11 4.61 -9.07 -11.35
CA PHE A 11 4.74 -8.60 -12.74
C PHE A 11 3.51 -7.89 -13.30
N CYS A 12 2.35 -8.04 -12.71
CA CYS A 12 1.15 -7.30 -13.12
C CYS A 12 1.36 -5.77 -12.98
N TYR A 13 2.16 -5.29 -12.03
CA TYR A 13 2.42 -3.87 -11.85
C TYR A 13 3.20 -3.25 -13.01
N PRO A 14 4.40 -3.73 -13.39
CA PRO A 14 5.09 -3.18 -14.55
C PRO A 14 4.25 -3.35 -15.83
N GLN A 15 3.55 -4.46 -16.02
CA GLN A 15 2.69 -4.67 -17.17
C GLN A 15 1.53 -3.66 -17.25
N ALA A 16 0.99 -3.23 -16.10
CA ALA A 16 -0.11 -2.27 -16.04
C ALA A 16 0.38 -0.81 -16.10
N LEU A 17 1.48 -0.49 -15.41
CA LEU A 17 1.87 0.90 -15.16
C LEU A 17 2.92 1.44 -16.13
N GLU A 18 3.80 0.59 -16.69
CA GLU A 18 4.81 1.05 -17.67
C GLU A 18 4.16 1.56 -18.98
N PRO A 19 3.08 0.94 -19.51
CA PRO A 19 2.36 1.52 -20.64
C PRO A 19 1.74 2.91 -20.37
N LEU A 20 1.50 3.22 -19.09
CA LEU A 20 1.02 4.53 -18.63
C LEU A 20 2.16 5.55 -18.41
N GLY A 21 3.39 5.20 -18.76
CA GLY A 21 4.57 6.06 -18.64
C GLY A 21 5.27 6.01 -17.27
N TRP A 22 4.88 5.10 -16.39
CA TRP A 22 5.48 4.94 -15.07
C TRP A 22 6.62 3.92 -15.09
N ARG A 23 7.68 4.22 -14.34
CA ARG A 23 8.70 3.23 -14.01
C ARG A 23 8.32 2.52 -12.72
N VAL A 24 8.40 1.19 -12.71
CA VAL A 24 8.02 0.39 -11.56
C VAL A 24 9.25 -0.19 -10.87
N VAL A 25 9.37 0.01 -9.57
CA VAL A 25 10.36 -0.61 -8.70
C VAL A 25 9.65 -1.59 -7.77
N LEU A 26 9.89 -2.87 -7.97
CA LEU A 26 9.34 -3.92 -7.12
C LEU A 26 10.30 -4.15 -5.94
N ALA A 27 9.90 -3.69 -4.77
CA ALA A 27 10.70 -3.85 -3.55
C ALA A 27 10.53 -5.25 -2.96
N GLU A 28 11.64 -5.93 -2.68
CA GLU A 28 11.68 -7.16 -1.91
C GLU A 28 12.06 -6.83 -0.46
N TYR A 29 11.43 -7.48 0.50
CA TYR A 29 11.65 -7.19 1.92
C TYR A 29 12.74 -8.05 2.56
N PRO A 30 13.41 -7.57 3.64
CA PRO A 30 14.24 -8.41 4.49
C PRO A 30 13.45 -9.62 5.02
N GLY A 31 13.99 -10.83 4.80
CA GLY A 31 13.32 -12.07 5.18
C GLY A 31 12.35 -12.65 4.16
N TYR A 32 12.21 -12.00 2.98
CA TYR A 32 11.40 -12.50 1.86
C TYR A 32 12.27 -12.77 0.64
N GLY A 33 11.77 -13.62 -0.26
CA GLY A 33 12.50 -14.04 -1.46
C GLY A 33 13.87 -14.61 -1.11
N ALA A 34 14.92 -14.08 -1.75
CA ALA A 34 16.31 -14.45 -1.47
C ALA A 34 16.98 -13.54 -0.42
N ARG A 35 16.28 -12.55 0.14
CA ARG A 35 16.86 -11.63 1.11
C ARG A 35 16.87 -12.21 2.51
N VAL A 36 18.04 -12.21 3.14
CA VAL A 36 18.19 -12.58 4.54
C VAL A 36 17.63 -11.48 5.44
N GLY A 37 17.17 -11.85 6.64
CA GLY A 37 16.66 -10.91 7.64
C GLY A 37 15.50 -11.48 8.43
N ARG A 38 15.00 -10.68 9.36
CA ARG A 38 13.79 -10.97 10.13
C ARG A 38 12.79 -9.83 9.86
N PRO A 39 11.63 -10.14 9.29
CA PRO A 39 10.62 -9.13 9.08
C PRO A 39 10.05 -8.64 10.42
N SER A 40 9.94 -7.33 10.55
CA SER A 40 9.24 -6.62 11.61
C SER A 40 8.76 -5.29 11.06
N GLU A 41 7.81 -4.63 11.70
CA GLU A 41 7.36 -3.30 11.28
C GLU A 41 8.55 -2.36 11.05
N HIS A 42 9.44 -2.26 12.03
CA HIS A 42 10.62 -1.41 11.94
C HIS A 42 11.50 -1.75 10.74
N THR A 43 11.91 -3.03 10.60
CA THR A 43 12.83 -3.42 9.51
C THR A 43 12.21 -3.26 8.12
N LEU A 44 10.91 -3.51 7.97
CA LEU A 44 10.21 -3.38 6.69
C LEU A 44 10.03 -1.91 6.30
N VAL A 45 9.70 -1.05 7.25
CA VAL A 45 9.51 0.39 6.99
C VAL A 45 10.85 1.07 6.70
N GLU A 46 11.90 0.81 7.49
CA GLU A 46 13.24 1.38 7.25
C GLU A 46 13.81 0.96 5.89
N ASP A 47 13.69 -0.32 5.53
CA ASP A 47 14.10 -0.80 4.20
C ASP A 47 13.26 -0.17 3.07
N GLY A 48 11.97 0.01 3.30
CA GLY A 48 11.08 0.70 2.39
C GLY A 48 11.46 2.17 2.17
N ILE A 49 11.84 2.89 3.24
CA ILE A 49 12.35 4.26 3.16
C ILE A 49 13.63 4.30 2.32
N ALA A 50 14.60 3.44 2.62
CA ALA A 50 15.85 3.37 1.87
C ALA A 50 15.61 3.09 0.39
N THR A 51 14.70 2.16 0.07
CA THR A 51 14.31 1.82 -1.30
C THR A 51 13.65 3.01 -1.99
N ALA A 52 12.74 3.72 -1.32
CA ALA A 52 12.04 4.87 -1.87
C ALA A 52 13.00 6.05 -2.15
N LEU A 53 13.95 6.31 -1.23
CA LEU A 53 14.98 7.34 -1.41
C LEU A 53 15.91 7.00 -2.58
N ALA A 54 16.37 5.75 -2.68
CA ALA A 54 17.20 5.30 -3.79
C ALA A 54 16.46 5.37 -5.14
N ALA A 55 15.18 5.00 -5.18
CA ALA A 55 14.36 5.13 -6.38
C ALA A 55 14.18 6.59 -6.81
N ARG A 56 13.95 7.50 -5.85
CA ARG A 56 13.84 8.94 -6.12
C ARG A 56 15.16 9.53 -6.62
N GLU A 57 16.28 9.14 -6.03
CA GLU A 57 17.61 9.57 -6.47
C GLU A 57 17.89 9.10 -7.91
N ALA A 58 17.57 7.86 -8.21
CA ALA A 58 17.87 7.26 -9.52
C ALA A 58 16.94 7.76 -10.65
N PHE A 59 15.67 8.06 -10.32
CA PHE A 59 14.62 8.26 -11.32
C PHE A 59 13.83 9.57 -11.17
N GLY A 60 14.01 10.30 -10.08
CA GLY A 60 13.34 11.57 -9.85
C GLY A 60 11.92 11.42 -9.28
N THR A 61 11.10 12.44 -9.52
CA THR A 61 9.70 12.54 -9.07
C THR A 61 8.77 12.71 -10.28
N PRO A 62 7.45 12.41 -10.15
CA PRO A 62 6.72 12.03 -8.93
C PRO A 62 7.04 10.63 -8.43
N LEU A 63 6.97 10.41 -7.11
CA LEU A 63 7.12 9.11 -6.48
C LEU A 63 5.79 8.68 -5.88
N VAL A 64 5.20 7.61 -6.40
CA VAL A 64 3.99 6.98 -5.87
C VAL A 64 4.37 5.69 -5.15
N LEU A 65 3.89 5.54 -3.93
CA LEU A 65 4.04 4.30 -3.17
C LEU A 65 2.80 3.43 -3.35
N TRP A 66 3.03 2.13 -3.54
CA TRP A 66 1.96 1.15 -3.75
C TRP A 66 2.20 -0.08 -2.90
N GLY A 67 1.20 -0.50 -2.14
CA GLY A 67 1.31 -1.67 -1.28
C GLY A 67 0.05 -2.52 -1.24
N GLU A 68 0.24 -3.84 -1.09
CA GLU A 68 -0.82 -4.84 -0.93
C GLU A 68 -0.76 -5.46 0.47
N SER A 69 -1.88 -5.54 1.19
CA SER A 69 -1.95 -6.26 2.46
C SER A 69 -0.85 -5.77 3.44
N LEU A 70 0.11 -6.62 3.81
CA LEU A 70 1.30 -6.21 4.59
C LEU A 70 2.04 -5.05 3.90
N GLY A 71 2.18 -5.09 2.58
CA GLY A 71 2.80 -4.03 1.81
C GLY A 71 2.04 -2.70 1.88
N ALA A 72 0.71 -2.73 2.06
CA ALA A 72 -0.06 -1.52 2.29
C ALA A 72 0.33 -0.84 3.60
N ALA A 73 0.57 -1.63 4.65
CA ALA A 73 1.02 -1.10 5.93
C ALA A 73 2.47 -0.56 5.86
N VAL A 74 3.36 -1.26 5.15
CA VAL A 74 4.71 -0.78 4.90
C VAL A 74 4.68 0.53 4.11
N ALA A 75 3.91 0.58 3.01
CA ALA A 75 3.80 1.78 2.17
C ALA A 75 3.23 2.98 2.94
N ALA A 76 2.24 2.76 3.82
CA ALA A 76 1.72 3.80 4.70
C ALA A 76 2.77 4.32 5.69
N GLY A 77 3.52 3.40 6.33
CA GLY A 77 4.64 3.75 7.20
C GLY A 77 5.72 4.57 6.49
N VAL A 78 6.13 4.14 5.29
CA VAL A 78 7.10 4.85 4.45
C VAL A 78 6.59 6.24 4.04
N ALA A 79 5.31 6.36 3.64
CA ALA A 79 4.71 7.63 3.25
C ALA A 79 4.64 8.65 4.39
N ALA A 80 4.60 8.20 5.65
CA ALA A 80 4.61 9.06 6.82
C ALA A 80 5.93 9.80 7.02
N HIS A 81 7.02 9.36 6.40
CA HIS A 81 8.33 10.00 6.48
C HIS A 81 8.46 11.12 5.45
N SER A 82 8.54 12.35 5.93
CA SER A 82 8.58 13.55 5.06
C SER A 82 9.77 13.58 4.08
N GLU A 83 10.88 12.97 4.44
CA GLU A 83 12.07 12.86 3.58
C GLU A 83 11.83 12.02 2.33
N VAL A 84 10.92 11.06 2.36
CA VAL A 84 10.54 10.26 1.18
C VAL A 84 9.86 11.14 0.14
N ALA A 85 9.11 12.15 0.57
CA ALA A 85 8.38 13.08 -0.28
C ALA A 85 7.52 12.36 -1.34
N ALA A 86 6.80 11.33 -0.91
CA ALA A 86 5.85 10.63 -1.77
C ALA A 86 4.74 11.59 -2.24
N THR A 87 4.41 11.54 -3.53
CA THR A 87 3.38 12.39 -4.12
C THR A 87 1.99 11.76 -4.03
N GLY A 88 1.92 10.44 -3.95
CA GLY A 88 0.66 9.69 -3.85
C GLY A 88 0.88 8.32 -3.22
N LEU A 89 -0.20 7.73 -2.74
CA LEU A 89 -0.19 6.44 -2.06
C LEU A 89 -1.36 5.59 -2.53
N VAL A 90 -1.09 4.31 -2.84
CA VAL A 90 -2.12 3.32 -3.19
C VAL A 90 -2.03 2.13 -2.24
N LEU A 91 -3.13 1.81 -1.60
CA LEU A 91 -3.24 0.74 -0.61
C LEU A 91 -4.29 -0.29 -1.06
N VAL A 92 -3.85 -1.50 -1.34
CA VAL A 92 -4.73 -2.61 -1.74
C VAL A 92 -5.01 -3.48 -0.52
N THR A 93 -6.28 -3.65 -0.19
CA THR A 93 -6.77 -4.43 0.97
C THR A 93 -6.05 -4.08 2.28
N PRO A 94 -5.97 -2.78 2.66
CA PRO A 94 -5.31 -2.37 3.89
C PRO A 94 -6.18 -2.64 5.12
N TRP A 95 -5.53 -2.84 6.28
CA TRP A 95 -6.22 -2.79 7.57
C TRP A 95 -6.07 -1.42 8.25
N HIS A 96 -6.86 -1.19 9.30
CA HIS A 96 -6.78 0.03 10.11
C HIS A 96 -5.57 0.01 11.06
N ASP A 97 -5.48 -1.01 11.91
CA ASP A 97 -4.34 -1.31 12.77
C ASP A 97 -4.21 -2.84 12.96
N LEU A 98 -2.99 -3.35 13.06
CA LEU A 98 -2.75 -4.78 13.16
C LEU A 98 -3.29 -5.42 14.46
N PRO A 99 -3.18 -4.80 15.64
CA PRO A 99 -3.79 -5.34 16.85
C PRO A 99 -5.32 -5.50 16.77
N ALA A 100 -6.03 -4.59 16.10
CA ALA A 100 -7.46 -4.72 15.89
C ALA A 100 -7.79 -5.85 14.90
N LEU A 101 -7.03 -5.97 13.82
CA LEU A 101 -7.18 -7.08 12.87
C LEU A 101 -6.94 -8.42 13.57
N ALA A 102 -5.84 -8.54 14.33
CA ALA A 102 -5.53 -9.77 15.08
C ALA A 102 -6.63 -10.13 16.07
N ALA A 103 -7.18 -9.15 16.79
CA ALA A 103 -8.30 -9.37 17.72
C ALA A 103 -9.61 -9.77 17.02
N HIS A 104 -9.82 -9.31 15.79
CA HIS A 104 -10.95 -9.74 14.97
C HIS A 104 -10.79 -11.22 14.54
N LEU A 105 -9.59 -11.59 14.10
CA LEU A 105 -9.31 -12.95 13.63
C LEU A 105 -9.25 -13.98 14.79
N TYR A 106 -8.87 -13.53 15.99
CA TYR A 106 -8.70 -14.39 17.17
C TYR A 106 -9.47 -13.84 18.38
N PRO A 107 -10.81 -13.78 18.35
CA PRO A 107 -11.62 -13.07 19.34
C PRO A 107 -11.55 -13.67 20.75
N PHE A 108 -11.16 -14.95 20.87
CA PHE A 108 -11.07 -15.65 22.16
C PHE A 108 -9.68 -15.56 22.80
N LEU A 109 -8.71 -14.92 22.14
CA LEU A 109 -7.35 -14.78 22.63
C LEU A 109 -7.03 -13.31 22.91
N PRO A 110 -6.28 -13.00 23.98
CA PRO A 110 -5.86 -11.63 24.28
C PRO A 110 -4.68 -11.19 23.38
N VAL A 111 -4.82 -11.41 22.05
CA VAL A 111 -3.73 -11.24 21.07
C VAL A 111 -3.14 -9.83 21.04
N ARG A 112 -3.93 -8.81 21.39
CA ARG A 112 -3.47 -7.42 21.47
C ARG A 112 -2.29 -7.21 22.43
N LEU A 113 -2.15 -8.09 23.43
CA LEU A 113 -1.04 -8.03 24.39
C LEU A 113 0.24 -8.67 23.86
N PHE A 114 0.14 -9.50 22.81
CA PHE A 114 1.26 -10.25 22.24
C PHE A 114 1.73 -9.75 20.88
N VAL A 115 0.90 -8.97 20.18
CA VAL A 115 1.27 -8.35 18.90
C VAL A 115 2.29 -7.26 19.17
N ARG A 116 3.54 -7.47 18.71
CA ARG A 116 4.64 -6.53 18.87
C ARG A 116 4.62 -5.45 17.80
N ASP A 117 4.44 -5.85 16.57
CA ASP A 117 4.30 -4.94 15.42
C ASP A 117 2.86 -4.38 15.41
N ARG A 118 2.73 -3.09 15.31
CA ARG A 118 1.42 -2.44 15.40
C ARG A 118 0.83 -2.12 14.04
N PHE A 119 1.69 -1.75 13.09
CA PHE A 119 1.28 -1.28 11.78
C PHE A 119 0.00 -0.45 11.85
N ASP A 120 0.10 0.67 12.57
CA ASP A 120 -1.01 1.61 12.76
C ASP A 120 -1.15 2.49 11.52
N ASN A 121 -1.87 1.98 10.53
CA ASN A 121 -2.06 2.67 9.26
C ASN A 121 -2.84 3.98 9.43
N ALA A 122 -3.74 4.06 10.41
CA ALA A 122 -4.47 5.30 10.65
C ALA A 122 -3.53 6.42 11.15
N ALA A 123 -2.63 6.08 12.08
CA ALA A 123 -1.61 7.03 12.54
C ALA A 123 -0.64 7.43 11.41
N ALA A 124 -0.14 6.45 10.63
CA ALA A 124 0.74 6.71 9.49
C ALA A 124 0.08 7.63 8.46
N LEU A 125 -1.17 7.36 8.09
CA LEU A 125 -1.90 8.18 7.12
C LEU A 125 -2.22 9.58 7.65
N SER A 126 -2.29 9.79 8.96
CA SER A 126 -2.50 11.13 9.51
C SER A 126 -1.31 12.07 9.24
N ALA A 127 -0.09 11.52 9.13
CA ALA A 127 1.13 12.26 8.81
C ALA A 127 1.30 12.53 7.30
N PHE A 128 0.72 11.71 6.44
CA PHE A 128 0.81 11.87 4.98
C PHE A 128 -0.25 12.85 4.47
N GLN A 129 0.14 13.84 3.66
CA GLN A 129 -0.77 14.88 3.17
C GLN A 129 -1.23 14.68 1.71
N GLY A 130 -0.57 13.81 0.97
CA GLY A 130 -0.90 13.53 -0.43
C GLY A 130 -2.19 12.73 -0.63
N PRO A 131 -2.64 12.54 -1.87
CA PRO A 131 -3.80 11.72 -2.19
C PRO A 131 -3.55 10.24 -1.87
N VAL A 132 -4.59 9.60 -1.32
CA VAL A 132 -4.57 8.17 -0.97
C VAL A 132 -5.69 7.44 -1.70
N ALA A 133 -5.32 6.55 -2.60
CA ALA A 133 -6.22 5.58 -3.19
C ALA A 133 -6.27 4.32 -2.33
N MET A 134 -7.46 3.85 -2.01
CA MET A 134 -7.66 2.57 -1.31
C MET A 134 -8.47 1.63 -2.19
N VAL A 135 -8.07 0.37 -2.20
CA VAL A 135 -8.76 -0.71 -2.91
C VAL A 135 -9.32 -1.68 -1.89
N MET A 136 -10.62 -1.91 -1.95
CA MET A 136 -11.36 -2.81 -1.07
C MET A 136 -11.91 -3.99 -1.87
N ALA A 137 -11.60 -5.19 -1.43
CA ALA A 137 -12.23 -6.42 -1.90
C ALA A 137 -13.39 -6.76 -0.95
N GLU A 138 -14.63 -6.77 -1.47
CA GLU A 138 -15.82 -6.95 -0.60
C GLU A 138 -15.93 -8.38 -0.02
N GLN A 139 -15.31 -9.36 -0.66
CA GLN A 139 -15.31 -10.74 -0.19
C GLN A 139 -13.93 -11.13 0.38
N ASP A 140 -13.21 -10.16 0.96
CA ASP A 140 -11.92 -10.41 1.58
C ASP A 140 -12.09 -11.27 2.85
N GLU A 141 -11.59 -12.49 2.77
CA GLU A 141 -11.65 -13.49 3.83
C GLU A 141 -10.46 -13.43 4.80
N ILE A 142 -9.44 -12.62 4.47
CA ILE A 142 -8.21 -12.47 5.27
C ILE A 142 -8.24 -11.15 6.04
N ILE A 143 -8.53 -10.06 5.35
CA ILE A 143 -8.70 -8.74 5.96
C ILE A 143 -10.15 -8.30 5.73
N PRO A 144 -11.03 -8.48 6.72
CA PRO A 144 -12.44 -8.12 6.54
C PRO A 144 -12.61 -6.69 6.03
N PRO A 145 -13.47 -6.46 5.02
CA PRO A 145 -13.64 -5.15 4.36
C PRO A 145 -13.89 -3.99 5.32
N ALA A 146 -14.47 -4.28 6.49
CA ALA A 146 -14.68 -3.29 7.54
C ALA A 146 -13.40 -2.63 8.04
N HIS A 147 -12.23 -3.30 7.93
CA HIS A 147 -10.95 -2.71 8.28
C HIS A 147 -10.51 -1.67 7.25
N THR A 148 -10.65 -1.98 5.96
CA THR A 148 -10.37 -1.02 4.87
C THR A 148 -11.34 0.16 4.94
N GLN A 149 -12.62 -0.10 5.15
CA GLN A 149 -13.64 0.94 5.29
C GLN A 149 -13.35 1.87 6.46
N LYS A 150 -13.03 1.32 7.64
CA LYS A 150 -12.65 2.09 8.82
C LYS A 150 -11.42 2.95 8.59
N LEU A 151 -10.39 2.41 7.91
CA LEU A 151 -9.19 3.16 7.56
C LEU A 151 -9.53 4.31 6.62
N TYR A 152 -10.34 4.05 5.60
CA TYR A 152 -10.81 5.07 4.67
C TYR A 152 -11.56 6.19 5.38
N GLU A 153 -12.48 5.86 6.28
CA GLU A 153 -13.25 6.85 7.05
C GLU A 153 -12.37 7.70 7.96
N SER A 154 -11.36 7.10 8.60
CA SER A 154 -10.45 7.81 9.51
C SER A 154 -9.52 8.81 8.83
N ARG A 155 -9.31 8.68 7.52
CA ARG A 155 -8.41 9.56 6.76
C ARG A 155 -9.07 10.92 6.50
N ASN A 156 -8.39 12.00 6.92
CA ASN A 156 -8.70 13.37 6.53
C ASN A 156 -7.78 13.80 5.38
N GLY A 157 -8.31 14.35 4.31
CA GLY A 157 -7.54 14.76 3.13
C GLY A 157 -7.96 14.01 1.87
N PRO A 158 -7.28 14.25 0.74
CA PRO A 158 -7.66 13.65 -0.54
C PRO A 158 -7.64 12.13 -0.45
N LYS A 159 -8.78 11.50 -0.69
CA LYS A 159 -8.93 10.06 -0.64
C LYS A 159 -9.97 9.58 -1.62
N ARG A 160 -9.77 8.39 -2.17
CA ARG A 160 -10.77 7.70 -3.00
C ARG A 160 -10.73 6.20 -2.74
N LEU A 161 -11.90 5.56 -2.75
CA LEU A 161 -12.06 4.13 -2.53
C LEU A 161 -12.52 3.47 -3.83
N TRP A 162 -11.80 2.44 -4.26
CA TRP A 162 -12.22 1.51 -5.31
C TRP A 162 -12.71 0.24 -4.66
N VAL A 163 -13.94 -0.15 -4.97
CA VAL A 163 -14.59 -1.32 -4.38
C VAL A 163 -14.78 -2.38 -5.44
N PHE A 164 -14.31 -3.58 -5.16
CA PHE A 164 -14.48 -4.74 -6.03
C PHE A 164 -15.41 -5.77 -5.37
N PRO A 165 -16.71 -5.80 -5.74
CA PRO A 165 -17.75 -6.51 -4.99
C PRO A 165 -17.61 -8.05 -5.02
N TYR A 166 -16.89 -8.59 -6.00
CA TYR A 166 -16.70 -10.04 -6.15
C TYR A 166 -15.27 -10.51 -5.88
N ALA A 167 -14.43 -9.63 -5.38
CA ALA A 167 -13.03 -9.92 -5.10
C ALA A 167 -12.83 -10.39 -3.66
N GLY A 168 -12.05 -11.43 -3.47
CA GLY A 168 -11.42 -11.82 -2.22
C GLY A 168 -10.01 -11.23 -2.09
N HIS A 169 -9.33 -11.55 -1.00
CA HIS A 169 -8.01 -10.98 -0.68
C HIS A 169 -6.98 -11.12 -1.79
N ASN A 170 -6.94 -12.30 -2.43
CA ASN A 170 -5.95 -12.64 -3.46
C ASN A 170 -6.55 -12.64 -4.88
N SER A 171 -7.80 -12.22 -5.06
CA SER A 171 -8.51 -12.24 -6.35
C SER A 171 -9.02 -10.86 -6.78
N TRP A 172 -8.47 -9.78 -6.22
CA TRP A 172 -8.77 -8.44 -6.72
C TRP A 172 -8.31 -8.30 -8.18
N PRO A 173 -8.97 -7.46 -9.00
CA PRO A 173 -8.74 -7.38 -10.45
C PRO A 173 -7.35 -6.86 -10.79
N SER A 174 -6.35 -7.74 -10.88
CA SER A 174 -4.95 -7.41 -11.17
C SER A 174 -4.57 -7.46 -12.65
N HIS A 175 -5.53 -7.77 -13.55
CA HIS A 175 -5.24 -7.85 -14.99
C HIS A 175 -4.77 -6.48 -15.52
N PRO A 176 -3.60 -6.39 -16.19
CA PRO A 176 -2.98 -5.13 -16.56
C PRO A 176 -3.81 -4.23 -17.50
N ALA A 177 -4.69 -4.80 -18.33
CA ALA A 177 -5.51 -4.05 -19.27
C ALA A 177 -6.77 -3.41 -18.66
N LEU A 178 -6.99 -3.53 -17.36
CA LEU A 178 -8.18 -2.97 -16.72
C LEU A 178 -8.04 -1.46 -16.53
N PRO A 179 -9.09 -0.66 -16.81
CA PRO A 179 -9.00 0.80 -16.81
C PRO A 179 -8.77 1.41 -15.42
N TRP A 180 -9.10 0.71 -14.33
CA TRP A 180 -8.94 1.23 -12.98
C TRP A 180 -7.47 1.57 -12.62
N TRP A 181 -6.47 0.95 -13.27
CA TRP A 181 -5.06 1.29 -13.10
C TRP A 181 -4.79 2.76 -13.48
N GLN A 182 -5.29 3.17 -14.66
CA GLN A 182 -5.21 4.56 -15.11
C GLN A 182 -5.96 5.50 -14.16
N GLU A 183 -7.19 5.14 -13.78
CA GLU A 183 -8.02 5.95 -12.88
C GLU A 183 -7.35 6.19 -11.52
N VAL A 184 -6.69 5.17 -10.97
CA VAL A 184 -5.93 5.28 -9.71
C VAL A 184 -4.74 6.20 -9.89
N MET A 185 -3.97 6.04 -10.96
CA MET A 185 -2.78 6.87 -11.20
C MET A 185 -3.16 8.32 -11.46
N ASP A 186 -4.21 8.59 -12.21
CA ASP A 186 -4.73 9.95 -12.44
C ASP A 186 -5.17 10.63 -11.14
N PHE A 187 -5.64 9.85 -10.17
CA PHE A 187 -6.02 10.38 -8.87
C PHE A 187 -4.80 10.64 -7.95
N VAL A 188 -3.84 9.71 -7.88
CA VAL A 188 -2.73 9.82 -6.93
C VAL A 188 -1.56 10.64 -7.45
N ALA A 189 -1.44 10.79 -8.77
CA ALA A 189 -0.42 11.58 -9.43
C ALA A 189 -1.01 12.22 -10.70
N PRO A 190 -1.93 13.18 -10.53
CA PRO A 190 -2.54 13.83 -11.69
C PRO A 190 -1.45 14.47 -12.56
N PRO A 191 -1.60 14.42 -13.90
CA PRO A 191 -0.69 15.14 -14.78
C PRO A 191 -0.65 16.62 -14.37
N PRO A 192 0.50 17.29 -14.52
CA PRO A 192 0.57 18.72 -14.24
C PRO A 192 -0.53 19.42 -15.04
N ALA A 193 -1.29 20.31 -14.35
CA ALA A 193 -2.29 21.12 -15.02
C ALA A 193 -1.63 21.77 -16.25
N GLU A 194 -2.25 21.62 -17.42
CA GLU A 194 -1.77 22.33 -18.62
C GLU A 194 -1.62 23.80 -18.24
N ALA A 195 -0.39 24.29 -18.25
CA ALA A 195 -0.15 25.71 -18.08
C ALA A 195 -0.89 26.40 -19.22
N ASP A 196 -1.86 27.23 -18.86
CA ASP A 196 -2.59 28.07 -19.83
C ASP A 196 -1.57 28.70 -20.80
N ARG A 197 -1.65 28.27 -22.05
CA ARG A 197 -0.81 28.80 -23.14
C ARG A 197 -1.40 30.10 -23.64
#